data_63dd66c66af58fba0363df7bb74e40a1
#
_entry.id   63dd66c66af58fba0363df7bb74e40a1
#
_cell.length_a   1.000
_cell.length_b   1.000
_cell.length_c   1.000
_cell.angle_alpha   90.00
_cell.angle_beta   90.00
_cell.angle_gamma   90.00
#
_symmetry.space_group_name_H-M   'P 1'
#
loop_
_entity.id
_entity.type
_entity.pdbx_description
1 polymer ?
#
loop_
_entity_poly.entity_id
_entity_poly.type
_entity_poly.pdbx_seq_one_letter_code
_entity_poly.pdbx_strand_id
1 'polypeptide(L)'
;MKCGISTSCLYPMETKESLQTLTDMGFQEFEVFFNTFREIQSSYTLKMRKRLDDYGAVMRSIHPFTSGFESALIFTNYRTRFLDGLEFYKQYFEAANILGASILVLHGQNNCGRYGGIEEKDYLEKYLALYELGQ
;
A
#
# COMPACT_ATOMS: atom_id res chain seq x y z
N MET A 1 -20.14 -5.98 -13.04
CA MET A 1 -19.32 -5.12 -12.17
C MET A 1 -19.13 -5.83 -10.85
N LYS A 2 -17.91 -5.93 -10.34
CA LYS A 2 -17.63 -6.49 -9.00
C LYS A 2 -17.42 -5.35 -8.02
N CYS A 3 -17.86 -5.51 -6.78
CA CYS A 3 -17.65 -4.56 -5.71
C CYS A 3 -16.57 -5.12 -4.78
N GLY A 4 -15.52 -4.34 -4.53
CA GLY A 4 -14.51 -4.66 -3.54
C GLY A 4 -14.71 -3.87 -2.26
N ILE A 5 -14.08 -4.33 -1.19
CA ILE A 5 -14.12 -3.67 0.12
C ILE A 5 -12.72 -3.49 0.68
N SER A 6 -12.48 -2.36 1.34
CA SER A 6 -11.21 -2.10 2.02
C SER A 6 -11.23 -2.62 3.45
N THR A 7 -10.12 -3.19 3.91
CA THR A 7 -9.96 -3.59 5.33
C THR A 7 -10.09 -2.42 6.29
N SER A 8 -9.86 -1.18 5.83
CA SER A 8 -10.00 0.04 6.63
C SER A 8 -11.43 0.35 7.06
N CYS A 9 -12.44 -0.26 6.42
CA CYS A 9 -13.85 0.00 6.77
C CYS A 9 -14.22 -0.46 8.19
N LEU A 10 -13.41 -1.35 8.79
CA LEU A 10 -13.58 -1.83 10.16
C LEU A 10 -12.56 -1.23 11.14
N TYR A 11 -11.81 -0.18 10.73
CA TYR A 11 -10.89 0.49 11.65
C TYR A 11 -11.62 0.92 12.94
N PRO A 12 -11.05 0.74 14.15
CA PRO A 12 -9.65 0.38 14.46
C PRO A 12 -9.39 -1.14 14.66
N MET A 13 -10.21 -2.02 14.09
CA MET A 13 -9.94 -3.45 14.12
C MET A 13 -8.62 -3.76 13.41
N GLU A 14 -7.83 -4.69 13.95
CA GLU A 14 -6.56 -5.14 13.33
C GLU A 14 -6.80 -5.63 11.89
N THR A 15 -5.90 -5.30 10.98
CA THR A 15 -6.06 -5.56 9.53
C THR A 15 -6.36 -7.02 9.22
N LYS A 16 -5.69 -7.95 9.92
CA LYS A 16 -5.93 -9.40 9.73
C LYS A 16 -7.31 -9.83 10.23
N GLU A 17 -7.76 -9.28 11.34
CA GLU A 17 -9.09 -9.55 11.90
C GLU A 17 -10.19 -8.95 11.03
N SER A 18 -9.95 -7.74 10.50
CA SER A 18 -10.81 -7.09 9.53
C SER A 18 -10.99 -7.96 8.27
N LEU A 19 -9.89 -8.43 7.68
CA LEU A 19 -9.94 -9.34 6.54
C LEU A 19 -10.72 -10.62 6.87
N GLN A 20 -10.49 -11.20 8.05
CA GLN A 20 -11.20 -12.40 8.50
C GLN A 20 -12.70 -12.14 8.58
N THR A 21 -13.11 -11.08 9.26
CA THR A 21 -14.53 -10.71 9.42
C THR A 21 -15.21 -10.51 8.07
N LEU A 22 -14.55 -9.78 7.17
CA LEU A 22 -15.11 -9.48 5.84
C LEU A 22 -15.20 -10.72 4.94
N THR A 23 -14.23 -11.65 5.01
CA THR A 23 -14.31 -12.94 4.28
C THR A 23 -15.44 -13.82 4.85
N ASP A 24 -15.64 -13.83 6.18
CA ASP A 24 -16.74 -14.56 6.82
C ASP A 24 -18.13 -13.99 6.44
N MET A 25 -18.19 -12.69 6.11
CA MET A 25 -19.38 -12.03 5.56
C MET A 25 -19.62 -12.33 4.07
N GLY A 26 -18.69 -13.01 3.39
CA GLY A 26 -18.82 -13.43 2.00
C GLY A 26 -18.24 -12.45 0.97
N PHE A 27 -17.50 -11.44 1.38
CA PHE A 27 -16.76 -10.59 0.44
C PHE A 27 -15.61 -11.36 -0.19
N GLN A 28 -15.36 -11.12 -1.48
CA GLN A 28 -14.33 -11.83 -2.26
C GLN A 28 -13.30 -10.92 -2.94
N GLU A 29 -13.52 -9.63 -3.00
CA GLU A 29 -12.62 -8.66 -3.64
C GLU A 29 -12.18 -7.63 -2.60
N PHE A 30 -10.86 -7.51 -2.41
CA PHE A 30 -10.31 -6.72 -1.31
C PHE A 30 -9.29 -5.67 -1.74
N GLU A 31 -9.29 -4.57 -1.02
CA GLU A 31 -8.13 -3.72 -0.79
C GLU A 31 -7.61 -3.97 0.62
N VAL A 32 -6.30 -4.12 0.79
CA VAL A 32 -5.71 -4.02 2.13
C VAL A 32 -5.20 -2.61 2.38
N PHE A 33 -5.68 -1.98 3.44
CA PHE A 33 -5.08 -0.80 4.02
C PHE A 33 -4.16 -1.26 5.15
N PHE A 34 -2.86 -1.17 4.93
CA PHE A 34 -1.88 -1.44 5.97
C PHE A 34 -1.85 -0.30 6.98
N ASN A 35 -1.74 -0.62 8.26
CA ASN A 35 -1.72 0.36 9.34
C ASN A 35 -0.33 0.47 9.99
N THR A 36 0.52 -0.55 9.85
CA THR A 36 1.82 -0.59 10.52
C THR A 36 2.89 -1.26 9.66
N PHE A 37 4.16 -0.97 10.00
CA PHE A 37 5.31 -1.63 9.40
C PHE A 37 5.30 -3.16 9.56
N ARG A 38 4.75 -3.68 10.66
CA ARG A 38 4.70 -5.12 10.90
C ARG A 38 3.76 -5.85 9.95
N GLU A 39 2.74 -5.17 9.47
CA GLU A 39 1.72 -5.75 8.59
C GLU A 39 2.22 -6.01 7.16
N ILE A 40 3.24 -5.26 6.70
CA ILE A 40 3.84 -5.47 5.39
C ILE A 40 4.90 -6.59 5.38
N GLN A 41 5.27 -7.11 6.55
CA GLN A 41 6.27 -8.17 6.63
C GLN A 41 5.74 -9.50 6.07
N SER A 42 6.60 -10.29 5.43
CA SER A 42 6.23 -11.56 4.80
C SER A 42 5.51 -12.51 5.75
N SER A 43 5.92 -12.58 7.01
CA SER A 43 5.27 -13.43 8.03
C SER A 43 3.81 -13.05 8.31
N TYR A 44 3.43 -11.80 8.09
CA TYR A 44 2.07 -11.31 8.24
C TYR A 44 1.27 -11.49 6.94
N THR A 45 1.84 -11.06 5.81
CA THR A 45 1.18 -11.11 4.50
C THR A 45 0.92 -12.54 4.02
N LEU A 46 1.81 -13.49 4.33
CA LEU A 46 1.57 -14.93 4.06
C LEU A 46 0.36 -15.48 4.80
N LYS A 47 0.09 -15.04 6.03
CA LYS A 47 -1.12 -15.45 6.76
C LYS A 47 -2.38 -14.88 6.13
N MET A 48 -2.31 -13.64 5.65
CA MET A 48 -3.42 -13.03 4.90
C MET A 48 -3.63 -13.73 3.56
N ARG A 49 -2.54 -14.05 2.82
CA ARG A 49 -2.62 -14.80 1.57
C ARG A 49 -3.32 -16.14 1.77
N LYS A 50 -2.90 -16.90 2.79
CA LYS A 50 -3.57 -18.15 3.12
C LYS A 50 -5.07 -17.97 3.37
N ARG A 51 -5.47 -16.92 4.09
CA ARG A 51 -6.89 -16.62 4.32
C ARG A 51 -7.63 -16.38 3.02
N LEU A 52 -7.06 -15.58 2.12
CA LEU A 52 -7.66 -15.33 0.80
C LEU A 52 -7.84 -16.63 0.03
N ASP A 53 -6.82 -17.51 0.02
CA ASP A 53 -6.88 -18.80 -0.67
C ASP A 53 -7.96 -19.72 -0.10
N ASP A 54 -8.06 -19.80 1.24
CA ASP A 54 -9.04 -20.64 1.94
C ASP A 54 -10.50 -20.21 1.60
N TYR A 55 -10.72 -18.94 1.24
CA TYR A 55 -12.05 -18.39 0.93
C TYR A 55 -12.28 -18.12 -0.57
N GLY A 56 -11.31 -18.42 -1.43
CA GLY A 56 -11.39 -18.10 -2.86
C GLY A 56 -11.46 -16.59 -3.14
N ALA A 57 -10.93 -15.80 -2.22
CA ALA A 57 -10.95 -14.34 -2.28
C ALA A 57 -9.68 -13.78 -2.92
N VAL A 58 -9.76 -12.54 -3.43
CA VAL A 58 -8.68 -11.90 -4.19
C VAL A 58 -8.34 -10.54 -3.57
N MET A 59 -7.04 -10.30 -3.37
CA MET A 59 -6.53 -8.97 -3.08
C MET A 59 -6.29 -8.23 -4.40
N ARG A 60 -6.94 -7.09 -4.59
CA ARG A 60 -6.80 -6.26 -5.81
C ARG A 60 -5.77 -5.17 -5.66
N SER A 61 -5.79 -4.51 -4.51
CA SER A 61 -4.91 -3.37 -4.23
C SER A 61 -4.36 -3.40 -2.83
N ILE A 62 -3.22 -2.76 -2.68
CA ILE A 62 -2.67 -2.42 -1.38
C ILE A 62 -2.63 -0.91 -1.20
N HIS A 63 -2.90 -0.46 0.01
CA HIS A 63 -2.89 0.93 0.40
C HIS A 63 -1.85 1.12 1.51
N PRO A 64 -0.76 1.85 1.24
CA PRO A 64 0.31 2.09 2.20
C PRO A 64 -0.16 2.90 3.41
N PHE A 65 0.23 2.52 4.63
CA PHE A 65 0.02 3.37 5.81
C PHE A 65 0.86 4.66 5.76
N THR A 66 1.87 4.70 4.89
CA THR A 66 2.71 5.87 4.67
C THR A 66 2.10 6.89 3.71
N SER A 67 0.89 6.66 3.21
CA SER A 67 0.22 7.53 2.24
C SER A 67 0.13 8.99 2.66
N GLY A 68 -0.10 9.27 3.94
CA GLY A 68 -0.07 10.63 4.48
C GLY A 68 1.32 11.30 4.52
N PHE A 69 2.38 10.52 4.32
CA PHE A 69 3.78 10.98 4.35
C PHE A 69 4.46 10.94 2.98
N GLU A 70 3.76 10.60 1.91
CA GLU A 70 4.32 10.48 0.56
C GLU A 70 5.06 11.75 0.12
N SER A 71 4.50 12.92 0.42
CA SER A 71 5.14 14.22 0.12
C SER A 71 6.49 14.40 0.83
N ALA A 72 6.70 13.77 1.97
CA ALA A 72 7.93 13.85 2.73
C ALA A 72 8.91 12.73 2.40
N LEU A 73 8.43 11.56 1.98
CA LEU A 73 9.25 10.38 1.71
C LEU A 73 9.69 10.33 0.25
N ILE A 74 8.77 10.51 -0.67
CA ILE A 74 8.97 10.31 -2.11
C ILE A 74 9.07 11.66 -2.85
N PHE A 75 8.08 12.53 -2.66
CA PHE A 75 7.97 13.80 -3.38
C PHE A 75 8.76 14.91 -2.67
N THR A 76 10.05 14.69 -2.49
CA THR A 76 10.98 15.57 -1.74
C THR A 76 12.25 15.82 -2.53
N ASN A 77 12.84 17.02 -2.36
CA ASN A 77 14.17 17.35 -2.88
C ASN A 77 15.31 16.84 -1.99
N TYR A 78 14.99 16.24 -0.83
CA TYR A 78 16.00 15.64 0.04
C TYR A 78 16.36 14.25 -0.49
N ARG A 79 17.45 14.17 -1.27
CA ARG A 79 17.86 12.97 -2.02
C ARG A 79 17.90 11.69 -1.17
N THR A 80 18.57 11.74 -0.02
CA THR A 80 18.71 10.54 0.83
C THR A 80 17.35 10.06 1.33
N ARG A 81 16.46 10.97 1.71
CA ARG A 81 15.09 10.62 2.12
C ARG A 81 14.30 9.95 1.00
N PHE A 82 14.45 10.43 -0.23
CA PHE A 82 13.85 9.80 -1.39
C PHE A 82 14.37 8.37 -1.60
N LEU A 83 15.67 8.15 -1.48
CA LEU A 83 16.27 6.81 -1.62
C LEU A 83 15.78 5.87 -0.51
N ASP A 84 15.73 6.32 0.73
CA ASP A 84 15.16 5.55 1.84
C ASP A 84 13.66 5.26 1.61
N GLY A 85 12.93 6.21 1.03
CA GLY A 85 11.56 6.04 0.61
C GLY A 85 11.38 4.93 -0.42
N LEU A 86 12.24 4.86 -1.43
CA LEU A 86 12.22 3.78 -2.43
C LEU A 86 12.50 2.41 -1.78
N GLU A 87 13.50 2.31 -0.89
CA GLU A 87 13.77 1.07 -0.16
C GLU A 87 12.57 0.64 0.70
N PHE A 88 11.84 1.61 1.27
CA PHE A 88 10.63 1.31 2.00
C PHE A 88 9.51 0.80 1.08
N TYR A 89 9.35 1.41 -0.10
CA TYR A 89 8.32 0.99 -1.07
C TYR A 89 8.58 -0.39 -1.67
N LYS A 90 9.83 -0.87 -1.76
CA LYS A 90 10.13 -2.26 -2.12
C LYS A 90 9.38 -3.26 -1.24
N GLN A 91 9.27 -2.98 0.05
CA GLN A 91 8.56 -3.86 0.97
C GLN A 91 7.05 -3.89 0.70
N TYR A 92 6.46 -2.78 0.22
CA TYR A 92 5.07 -2.80 -0.24
C TYR A 92 4.90 -3.62 -1.50
N PHE A 93 5.83 -3.54 -2.46
CA PHE A 93 5.77 -4.36 -3.67
C PHE A 93 5.96 -5.85 -3.35
N GLU A 94 6.84 -6.21 -2.43
CA GLU A 94 6.96 -7.58 -1.93
C GLU A 94 5.67 -8.07 -1.26
N ALA A 95 5.06 -7.24 -0.43
CA ALA A 95 3.76 -7.54 0.18
C ALA A 95 2.66 -7.71 -0.87
N ALA A 96 2.62 -6.85 -1.90
CA ALA A 96 1.69 -6.96 -3.02
C ALA A 96 1.86 -8.27 -3.76
N ASN A 97 3.10 -8.67 -4.07
CA ASN A 97 3.41 -9.93 -4.74
C ASN A 97 2.93 -11.14 -3.93
N ILE A 98 3.18 -11.17 -2.62
CA ILE A 98 2.71 -12.25 -1.74
C ILE A 98 1.18 -12.31 -1.73
N LEU A 99 0.51 -11.17 -1.68
CA LEU A 99 -0.94 -11.09 -1.63
C LEU A 99 -1.60 -11.31 -3.01
N GLY A 100 -0.83 -11.25 -4.10
CA GLY A 100 -1.32 -11.30 -5.47
C GLY A 100 -2.06 -10.03 -5.90
N ALA A 101 -1.76 -8.90 -5.27
CA ALA A 101 -2.30 -7.59 -5.63
C ALA A 101 -1.52 -7.01 -6.82
N SER A 102 -2.23 -6.40 -7.76
CA SER A 102 -1.66 -5.76 -8.96
C SER A 102 -1.69 -4.24 -8.92
N ILE A 103 -2.23 -3.66 -7.86
CA ILE A 103 -2.40 -2.21 -7.72
C ILE A 103 -1.84 -1.77 -6.37
N LEU A 104 -0.99 -0.74 -6.42
CA LEU A 104 -0.56 0.01 -5.24
C LEU A 104 -1.16 1.42 -5.32
N VAL A 105 -1.85 1.84 -4.26
CA VAL A 105 -2.48 3.16 -4.19
C VAL A 105 -1.46 4.21 -3.80
N LEU A 106 -1.32 5.25 -4.61
CA LEU A 106 -0.49 6.43 -4.34
C LEU A 106 -1.38 7.69 -4.34
N HIS A 107 -1.18 8.57 -3.37
CA HIS A 107 -1.88 9.86 -3.30
C HIS A 107 -1.10 10.99 -3.94
N GLY A 108 0.22 10.80 -4.08
CA GLY A 108 1.11 11.79 -4.66
C GLY A 108 1.44 12.96 -3.72
N GLN A 109 1.81 14.08 -4.31
CA GLN A 109 2.19 15.26 -3.56
C GLN A 109 0.95 15.94 -2.97
N ASN A 110 0.80 15.88 -1.66
CA ASN A 110 -0.13 16.75 -0.97
C ASN A 110 0.46 18.16 -0.85
N ASN A 111 -0.30 19.18 -1.20
CA ASN A 111 0.07 20.60 -1.04
C ASN A 111 0.14 21.03 0.44
N CYS A 112 0.68 20.21 1.31
CA CYS A 112 1.03 20.56 2.66
C CYS A 112 2.25 21.48 2.62
N GLY A 113 2.03 22.78 2.46
CA GLY A 113 3.01 23.84 2.22
C GLY A 113 4.21 23.97 3.17
N ARG A 114 4.50 22.94 3.97
CA ARG A 114 5.68 22.85 4.84
C ARG A 114 6.89 22.15 4.21
N TYR A 115 6.72 21.41 3.13
CA TYR A 115 7.81 20.58 2.57
C TYR A 115 8.33 21.09 1.22
N GLY A 116 7.97 22.32 0.81
CA GLY A 116 8.43 22.93 -0.43
C GLY A 116 8.06 22.06 -1.64
N GLY A 117 7.16 22.50 -2.50
CA GLY A 117 6.81 21.77 -3.70
C GLY A 117 8.06 21.46 -4.53
N ILE A 118 8.14 20.26 -5.08
CA ILE A 118 9.12 19.92 -6.11
C ILE A 118 8.62 20.44 -7.46
N GLU A 119 9.53 20.70 -8.39
CA GLU A 119 9.16 21.09 -9.75
C GLU A 119 8.48 19.91 -10.46
N GLU A 120 7.62 20.20 -11.46
CA GLU A 120 6.85 19.20 -12.18
C GLU A 120 7.72 18.09 -12.79
N LYS A 121 8.86 18.45 -13.37
CA LYS A 121 9.82 17.48 -13.93
C LYS A 121 10.34 16.50 -12.87
N ASP A 122 10.70 17.00 -11.68
CA ASP A 122 11.22 16.19 -10.57
C ASP A 122 10.11 15.30 -10.01
N TYR A 123 8.88 15.78 -10.04
CA TYR A 123 7.70 15.01 -9.65
C TYR A 123 7.49 13.80 -10.56
N LEU A 124 7.58 13.98 -11.88
CA LEU A 124 7.48 12.89 -12.85
C LEU A 124 8.62 11.87 -12.69
N GLU A 125 9.85 12.33 -12.45
CA GLU A 125 10.98 11.43 -12.17
C GLU A 125 10.72 10.53 -10.94
N LYS A 126 10.10 11.08 -9.88
CA LYS A 126 9.75 10.30 -8.69
C LYS A 126 8.72 9.20 -9.00
N TYR A 127 7.70 9.53 -9.79
CA TYR A 127 6.72 8.53 -10.23
C TYR A 127 7.36 7.45 -11.10
N LEU A 128 8.21 7.82 -12.05
CA LEU A 128 8.91 6.86 -12.88
C LEU A 128 9.78 5.91 -12.05
N ALA A 129 10.52 6.43 -11.08
CA ALA A 129 11.33 5.61 -10.19
C ALA A 129 10.48 4.60 -9.38
N LEU A 130 9.30 5.01 -8.89
CA LEU A 130 8.36 4.09 -8.22
C LEU A 130 7.77 3.07 -9.19
N TYR A 131 7.42 3.50 -10.40
CA TYR A 131 6.89 2.61 -11.44
C TYR A 131 7.90 1.53 -11.82
N GLU A 132 9.15 1.92 -12.09
CA GLU A 132 10.24 1.01 -12.41
C GLU A 132 10.53 0.01 -11.27
N LEU A 133 10.41 0.47 -10.03
CA LEU A 133 10.58 -0.37 -8.85
C LEU A 133 9.50 -1.44 -8.72
N GLY A 134 8.29 -1.17 -9.22
CA GLY A 134 7.14 -2.06 -9.17
C GLY A 134 7.04 -3.07 -10.32
N GLN A 135 7.96 -3.02 -11.32
CA GLN A 135 8.01 -3.97 -12.44
C GLN A 135 8.76 -5.25 -12.07
#